data_d25ead38600b7a0f16721f43f93490f0
#
_entry.id   d25ead38600b7a0f16721f43f93490f0
#
_cell.length_a   1.000
_cell.length_b   1.000
_cell.length_c   1.000
_cell.angle_alpha   90.00
_cell.angle_beta   90.00
_cell.angle_gamma   90.00
#
_symmetry.space_group_name_H-M   'P 1'
#
loop_
_entity.id
_entity.type
_entity.pdbx_description
1 polymer ?
#
loop_
_entity_poly.entity_id
_entity_poly.type
_entity_poly.pdbx_seq_one_letter_code
_entity_poly.pdbx_strand_id
1 'polypeptide(L)'
;IISGPESILDTIDFVSTKLLQKNKLNQSINQTIDIDRYSSDVTLKFQQNNVKIIANVEKYTEGILEVPFEVFNLPKNNIINTFPKVVKVTYKVALSNFNKIDPNSFSIQCDYQVSQKNNLSYLIPNLVEKSPMVKYVRMSPMKIDYIINK
;
A
#
# COMPACT_ATOMS: atom_id res chain seq x y z
N ILE A 1 -32.86 -12.52 2.23
CA ILE A 1 -34.21 -12.00 2.58
C ILE A 1 -34.63 -12.69 3.88
N ILE A 2 -35.20 -11.89 4.79
CA ILE A 2 -35.83 -12.34 6.04
C ILE A 2 -37.32 -12.05 5.87
N SER A 3 -38.17 -12.96 6.31
CA SER A 3 -39.63 -12.79 6.34
C SER A 3 -40.18 -13.14 7.71
N GLY A 4 -41.17 -12.37 8.17
CA GLY A 4 -41.81 -12.51 9.47
C GLY A 4 -42.84 -11.42 9.72
N PRO A 5 -43.37 -11.30 10.93
CA PRO A 5 -44.26 -10.21 11.31
C PRO A 5 -43.55 -8.83 11.16
N GLU A 6 -44.28 -7.86 10.62
CA GLU A 6 -43.76 -6.49 10.36
C GLU A 6 -43.20 -5.83 11.63
N SER A 7 -43.91 -5.97 12.73
CA SER A 7 -43.50 -5.41 14.04
C SER A 7 -42.14 -5.93 14.55
N ILE A 8 -41.72 -7.12 14.10
CA ILE A 8 -40.40 -7.69 14.43
C ILE A 8 -39.37 -7.25 13.39
N LEU A 9 -39.75 -7.28 12.10
CA LEU A 9 -38.85 -6.89 11.01
C LEU A 9 -38.37 -5.44 11.12
N ASP A 10 -39.23 -4.53 11.57
CA ASP A 10 -38.89 -3.12 11.78
C ASP A 10 -37.87 -2.87 12.88
N THR A 11 -37.62 -3.85 13.74
CA THR A 11 -36.62 -3.78 14.82
C THR A 11 -35.27 -4.40 14.44
N ILE A 12 -35.15 -5.00 13.24
CA ILE A 12 -33.94 -5.72 12.80
C ILE A 12 -33.12 -4.85 11.87
N ASP A 13 -32.06 -4.23 12.39
CA ASP A 13 -31.11 -3.47 11.60
C ASP A 13 -30.03 -4.36 10.94
N PHE A 14 -29.67 -5.48 11.58
CA PHE A 14 -28.66 -6.42 11.10
C PHE A 14 -28.90 -7.83 11.58
N VAL A 15 -28.24 -8.77 10.95
CA VAL A 15 -28.23 -10.19 11.30
C VAL A 15 -26.81 -10.61 11.63
N SER A 16 -26.61 -11.22 12.79
CA SER A 16 -25.33 -11.73 13.23
C SER A 16 -25.02 -13.10 12.62
N THR A 17 -23.76 -13.40 12.50
CA THR A 17 -23.27 -14.75 12.17
C THR A 17 -22.74 -15.41 13.42
N LYS A 18 -22.60 -16.74 13.40
CA LYS A 18 -21.82 -17.44 14.43
C LYS A 18 -20.40 -16.87 14.46
N LEU A 19 -19.78 -16.84 15.64
CA LEU A 19 -18.45 -16.31 15.82
C LEU A 19 -17.43 -17.11 15.02
N LEU A 20 -16.69 -16.43 14.15
CA LEU A 20 -15.50 -16.97 13.51
C LEU A 20 -14.25 -16.37 14.14
N GLN A 21 -13.54 -17.15 14.91
CA GLN A 21 -12.26 -16.76 15.47
C GLN A 21 -11.14 -17.52 14.76
N LYS A 22 -10.23 -16.78 14.13
CA LYS A 22 -9.03 -17.32 13.47
C LYS A 22 -7.80 -16.57 13.96
N ASN A 23 -6.87 -17.28 14.57
CA ASN A 23 -5.60 -16.74 15.04
C ASN A 23 -4.50 -17.03 14.01
N LYS A 24 -3.60 -16.07 13.78
CA LYS A 24 -2.41 -16.22 12.92
C LYS A 24 -2.74 -16.67 11.48
N LEU A 25 -3.58 -15.92 10.80
CA LEU A 25 -3.92 -16.17 9.41
C LEU A 25 -2.68 -16.08 8.52
N ASN A 26 -2.27 -17.21 7.94
CA ASN A 26 -1.17 -17.32 6.99
C ASN A 26 -1.61 -17.89 5.62
N GLN A 27 -2.89 -18.15 5.45
CA GLN A 27 -3.53 -18.61 4.22
C GLN A 27 -4.86 -17.92 4.02
N SER A 28 -5.26 -17.74 2.76
CA SER A 28 -6.56 -17.19 2.41
C SER A 28 -7.69 -18.08 2.93
N ILE A 29 -8.75 -17.45 3.38
CA ILE A 29 -9.97 -18.14 3.87
C ILE A 29 -11.05 -17.99 2.82
N ASN A 30 -11.72 -19.10 2.56
CA ASN A 30 -12.98 -19.16 1.82
C ASN A 30 -13.86 -20.14 2.59
N GLN A 31 -14.68 -19.62 3.48
CA GLN A 31 -15.46 -20.43 4.42
C GLN A 31 -16.91 -19.94 4.48
N THR A 32 -17.82 -20.89 4.63
CA THR A 32 -19.23 -20.60 4.87
C THR A 32 -19.49 -20.61 6.37
N ILE A 33 -20.23 -19.62 6.87
CA ILE A 33 -20.60 -19.48 8.28
C ILE A 33 -22.11 -19.38 8.38
N ASP A 34 -22.67 -20.07 9.36
CA ASP A 34 -24.09 -20.00 9.64
C ASP A 34 -24.46 -18.64 10.22
N ILE A 35 -25.65 -18.18 9.86
CA ILE A 35 -26.30 -17.05 10.50
C ILE A 35 -26.66 -17.48 11.92
N ASP A 36 -26.34 -16.63 12.89
CA ASP A 36 -26.76 -16.83 14.27
C ASP A 36 -28.25 -16.49 14.37
N ARG A 37 -29.08 -17.50 14.45
CA ARG A 37 -30.51 -17.30 14.63
C ARG A 37 -30.73 -16.95 16.09
N TYR A 38 -31.29 -15.78 16.32
CA TYR A 38 -31.81 -15.46 17.64
C TYR A 38 -32.69 -16.61 18.10
N SER A 39 -32.27 -17.30 19.13
CA SER A 39 -32.88 -18.57 19.58
C SER A 39 -34.29 -18.46 20.11
N SER A 40 -34.88 -17.26 20.13
CA SER A 40 -36.19 -16.97 20.73
C SER A 40 -37.34 -16.75 19.72
N ASP A 41 -37.08 -16.53 18.42
CA ASP A 41 -38.14 -16.19 17.49
C ASP A 41 -38.36 -17.25 16.41
N VAL A 42 -39.26 -18.14 16.69
CA VAL A 42 -39.75 -19.18 15.77
C VAL A 42 -40.47 -18.59 14.54
N THR A 43 -40.76 -17.29 14.55
CA THR A 43 -41.57 -16.61 13.53
C THR A 43 -40.76 -16.04 12.34
N LEU A 44 -39.45 -15.91 12.47
CA LEU A 44 -38.59 -15.40 11.39
C LEU A 44 -38.13 -16.51 10.46
N LYS A 45 -38.36 -16.33 9.17
CA LYS A 45 -37.87 -17.23 8.12
C LYS A 45 -36.74 -16.58 7.36
N PHE A 46 -35.59 -17.27 7.27
CA PHE A 46 -34.43 -16.85 6.54
C PHE A 46 -34.36 -17.59 5.21
N GLN A 47 -34.24 -16.86 4.11
CA GLN A 47 -34.06 -17.45 2.78
C GLN A 47 -32.67 -18.14 2.66
N GLN A 48 -31.66 -17.58 3.34
CA GLN A 48 -30.34 -18.17 3.42
C GLN A 48 -29.97 -18.37 4.90
N ASN A 49 -29.37 -19.52 5.20
CA ASN A 49 -28.98 -19.87 6.57
C ASN A 49 -27.50 -19.64 6.85
N ASN A 50 -26.75 -19.26 5.85
CA ASN A 50 -25.30 -19.06 5.93
C ASN A 50 -24.84 -17.95 5.01
N VAL A 51 -23.65 -17.43 5.28
CA VAL A 51 -22.95 -16.44 4.48
C VAL A 51 -21.53 -16.93 4.16
N LYS A 52 -21.01 -16.55 3.01
CA LYS A 52 -19.67 -16.88 2.57
C LYS A 52 -18.72 -15.75 2.99
N ILE A 53 -17.66 -16.11 3.73
CA ILE A 53 -16.58 -15.19 4.11
C ILE A 53 -15.36 -15.51 3.25
N ILE A 54 -14.84 -14.49 2.58
CA ILE A 54 -13.60 -14.56 1.80
C ILE A 54 -12.62 -13.55 2.40
N ALA A 55 -11.48 -14.04 2.85
CA ALA A 55 -10.37 -13.20 3.29
C ALA A 55 -9.11 -13.62 2.53
N ASN A 56 -8.59 -12.71 1.71
CA ASN A 56 -7.37 -12.95 0.95
C ASN A 56 -6.16 -12.57 1.81
N VAL A 57 -5.24 -13.52 1.97
CA VAL A 57 -3.98 -13.33 2.67
C VAL A 57 -2.83 -13.40 1.67
N GLU A 58 -2.04 -12.34 1.60
CA GLU A 58 -0.85 -12.26 0.76
C GLU A 58 0.42 -12.19 1.59
N LYS A 59 1.47 -12.87 1.13
CA LYS A 59 2.82 -12.74 1.68
C LYS A 59 3.49 -11.53 1.07
N TYR A 60 4.12 -10.70 1.90
CA TYR A 60 4.93 -9.56 1.47
C TYR A 60 6.41 -9.88 1.61
N THR A 61 7.20 -9.32 0.71
CA THR A 61 8.66 -9.37 0.75
C THR A 61 9.24 -7.96 0.61
N GLU A 62 10.50 -7.82 0.97
CA GLU A 62 11.28 -6.61 0.71
C GLU A 62 12.18 -6.80 -0.51
N GLY A 63 12.27 -5.76 -1.32
CA GLY A 63 13.23 -5.64 -2.40
C GLY A 63 14.09 -4.38 -2.23
N ILE A 64 15.25 -4.38 -2.88
CA ILE A 64 16.15 -3.24 -2.95
C ILE A 64 16.52 -3.03 -4.41
N LEU A 65 16.38 -1.78 -4.88
CA LEU A 65 16.76 -1.37 -6.22
C LEU A 65 17.60 -0.10 -6.18
N GLU A 66 18.49 0.04 -7.12
CA GLU A 66 19.18 1.30 -7.40
C GLU A 66 18.38 2.05 -8.48
N VAL A 67 17.85 3.21 -8.11
CA VAL A 67 16.96 4.01 -8.94
C VAL A 67 17.68 5.30 -9.31
N PRO A 68 17.80 5.64 -10.59
CA PRO A 68 18.29 6.94 -11.03
C PRO A 68 17.31 8.05 -10.61
N PHE A 69 17.81 9.25 -10.52
CA PHE A 69 17.00 10.44 -10.20
C PHE A 69 17.27 11.55 -11.20
N GLU A 70 16.32 12.44 -11.33
CA GLU A 70 16.43 13.62 -12.17
C GLU A 70 16.67 14.87 -11.30
N VAL A 71 17.47 15.81 -11.85
CA VAL A 71 17.71 17.10 -11.18
C VAL A 71 16.96 18.19 -11.94
N PHE A 72 16.07 18.89 -11.24
CA PHE A 72 15.26 19.98 -11.79
C PHE A 72 15.78 21.35 -11.36
N ASN A 73 15.33 22.38 -12.05
CA ASN A 73 15.60 23.78 -11.77
C ASN A 73 17.10 24.13 -11.74
N LEU A 74 17.88 23.43 -12.56
CA LEU A 74 19.29 23.77 -12.77
C LEU A 74 19.38 25.03 -13.66
N PRO A 75 20.25 26.02 -13.35
CA PRO A 75 20.46 27.17 -14.23
C PRO A 75 20.93 26.76 -15.61
N LYS A 76 20.50 27.53 -16.64
CA LYS A 76 20.91 27.28 -18.03
C LYS A 76 22.44 27.31 -18.16
N ASN A 77 22.98 26.40 -18.95
CA ASN A 77 24.41 26.20 -19.23
C ASN A 77 25.25 25.60 -18.10
N ASN A 78 24.64 25.13 -17.01
CA ASN A 78 25.35 24.44 -15.96
C ASN A 78 25.20 22.92 -16.12
N ILE A 79 26.29 22.20 -15.91
CA ILE A 79 26.33 20.74 -15.85
C ILE A 79 26.52 20.34 -14.39
N ILE A 80 25.63 19.48 -13.89
CA ILE A 80 25.71 18.95 -12.54
C ILE A 80 26.22 17.52 -12.56
N ASN A 81 27.24 17.24 -11.74
CA ASN A 81 27.72 15.90 -11.46
C ASN A 81 27.34 15.54 -10.03
N THR A 82 26.60 14.46 -9.85
CA THR A 82 26.10 14.02 -8.55
C THR A 82 26.81 12.76 -8.04
N PHE A 83 26.94 12.66 -6.73
CA PHE A 83 27.56 11.54 -6.04
C PHE A 83 26.71 11.12 -4.84
N PRO A 84 26.05 9.94 -4.87
CA PRO A 84 25.98 8.96 -5.96
C PRO A 84 25.08 9.40 -7.13
N LYS A 85 25.09 8.64 -8.23
CA LYS A 85 24.19 8.84 -9.40
C LYS A 85 22.84 8.14 -9.25
N VAL A 86 22.70 7.29 -8.26
CA VAL A 86 21.49 6.50 -7.99
C VAL A 86 21.13 6.56 -6.51
N VAL A 87 19.87 6.38 -6.23
CA VAL A 87 19.34 6.23 -4.87
C VAL A 87 18.94 4.79 -4.65
N LYS A 88 19.39 4.18 -3.57
CA LYS A 88 18.96 2.86 -3.14
C LYS A 88 17.56 2.96 -2.55
N VAL A 89 16.61 2.29 -3.18
CA VAL A 89 15.20 2.23 -2.77
C VAL A 89 14.93 0.85 -2.17
N THR A 90 14.60 0.82 -0.88
CA THR A 90 14.09 -0.37 -0.19
C THR A 90 12.57 -0.29 -0.18
N TYR A 91 11.89 -1.34 -0.65
CA TYR A 91 10.44 -1.34 -0.79
C TYR A 91 9.81 -2.65 -0.32
N LYS A 92 8.52 -2.59 0.07
CA LYS A 92 7.68 -3.77 0.36
C LYS A 92 6.63 -3.97 -0.71
N VAL A 93 6.50 -5.20 -1.17
CA VAL A 93 5.55 -5.59 -2.21
C VAL A 93 5.01 -7.00 -1.94
N ALA A 94 3.81 -7.32 -2.40
CA ALA A 94 3.30 -8.67 -2.41
C ALA A 94 4.24 -9.59 -3.21
N LEU A 95 4.52 -10.78 -2.69
CA LEU A 95 5.46 -11.72 -3.32
C LEU A 95 5.06 -12.05 -4.76
N SER A 96 3.76 -12.12 -5.04
CA SER A 96 3.20 -12.33 -6.39
C SER A 96 3.53 -11.22 -7.40
N ASN A 97 3.87 -10.02 -6.92
CA ASN A 97 4.18 -8.85 -7.73
C ASN A 97 5.67 -8.48 -7.70
N PHE A 98 6.51 -9.23 -6.97
CA PHE A 98 7.92 -8.89 -6.79
C PHE A 98 8.66 -8.71 -8.12
N ASN A 99 8.48 -9.61 -9.07
CA ASN A 99 9.15 -9.57 -10.38
C ASN A 99 8.60 -8.49 -11.34
N LYS A 100 7.54 -7.77 -10.93
CA LYS A 100 6.97 -6.66 -11.72
C LYS A 100 7.52 -5.30 -11.30
N ILE A 101 8.33 -5.26 -10.26
CA ILE A 101 8.91 -4.03 -9.74
C ILE A 101 10.34 -3.90 -10.26
N ASP A 102 10.59 -2.81 -10.94
CA ASP A 102 11.87 -2.42 -11.54
C ASP A 102 12.20 -0.95 -11.19
N PRO A 103 13.36 -0.40 -11.58
CA PRO A 103 13.68 1.01 -11.33
C PRO A 103 12.66 2.00 -11.88
N ASN A 104 12.00 1.69 -13.01
CA ASN A 104 10.98 2.54 -13.62
C ASN A 104 9.67 2.57 -12.82
N SER A 105 9.53 1.69 -11.83
CA SER A 105 8.41 1.69 -10.89
C SER A 105 8.48 2.83 -9.87
N PHE A 106 9.55 3.64 -9.90
CA PHE A 106 9.80 4.75 -8.99
C PHE A 106 10.25 5.97 -9.78
N SER A 107 9.73 7.15 -9.44
CA SER A 107 10.20 8.44 -9.95
C SER A 107 10.80 9.23 -8.80
N ILE A 108 12.11 9.52 -8.89
CA ILE A 108 12.84 10.27 -7.87
C ILE A 108 13.37 11.55 -8.49
N GLN A 109 13.16 12.66 -7.82
CA GLN A 109 13.56 13.98 -8.28
C GLN A 109 14.31 14.75 -7.19
N CYS A 110 15.28 15.56 -7.62
CA CYS A 110 16.00 16.50 -6.77
C CYS A 110 15.78 17.91 -7.32
N ASP A 111 15.33 18.83 -6.49
CA ASP A 111 15.20 20.24 -6.87
C ASP A 111 16.45 21.02 -6.45
N TYR A 112 17.25 21.45 -7.45
CA TYR A 112 18.45 22.24 -7.22
C TYR A 112 18.13 23.61 -6.58
N GLN A 113 17.01 24.24 -6.96
CA GLN A 113 16.63 25.54 -6.42
C GLN A 113 16.32 25.48 -4.91
N VAL A 114 15.79 24.37 -4.42
CA VAL A 114 15.55 24.14 -2.99
C VAL A 114 16.89 24.11 -2.24
N SER A 115 17.88 23.43 -2.80
CA SER A 115 19.23 23.38 -2.20
C SER A 115 19.88 24.76 -2.18
N GLN A 116 19.77 25.53 -3.26
CA GLN A 116 20.28 26.90 -3.33
C GLN A 116 19.62 27.84 -2.32
N LYS A 117 18.30 27.89 -2.26
CA LYS A 117 17.55 28.77 -1.35
C LYS A 117 17.87 28.50 0.13
N ASN A 118 18.19 27.24 0.46
CA ASN A 118 18.50 26.84 1.83
C ASN A 118 20.01 26.76 2.11
N ASN A 119 20.86 27.25 1.18
CA ASN A 119 22.34 27.20 1.29
C ASN A 119 22.86 25.78 1.58
N LEU A 120 22.27 24.75 0.98
CA LEU A 120 22.71 23.37 1.14
C LEU A 120 23.80 23.01 0.14
N SER A 121 24.83 22.29 0.60
CA SER A 121 25.89 21.73 -0.26
C SER A 121 25.51 20.39 -0.89
N TYR A 122 24.27 19.92 -0.71
CA TYR A 122 23.75 18.65 -1.18
C TYR A 122 22.33 18.79 -1.75
N LEU A 123 21.94 17.86 -2.60
CA LEU A 123 20.56 17.70 -3.07
C LEU A 123 19.79 16.78 -2.13
N ILE A 124 18.48 17.00 -2.07
CA ILE A 124 17.55 16.15 -1.31
C ILE A 124 16.72 15.35 -2.31
N PRO A 125 16.86 14.00 -2.35
CA PRO A 125 16.02 13.18 -3.21
C PRO A 125 14.60 13.11 -2.67
N ASN A 126 13.63 13.32 -3.53
CA ASN A 126 12.21 13.24 -3.24
C ASN A 126 11.56 12.17 -4.12
N LEU A 127 10.81 11.27 -3.52
CA LEU A 127 10.00 10.28 -4.25
C LEU A 127 8.72 10.97 -4.74
N VAL A 128 8.60 11.14 -6.05
CA VAL A 128 7.44 11.78 -6.68
C VAL A 128 6.36 10.76 -6.97
N GLU A 129 6.75 9.62 -7.54
CA GLU A 129 5.83 8.55 -7.88
C GLU A 129 6.39 7.18 -7.49
N LYS A 130 5.49 6.26 -7.21
CA LYS A 130 5.79 4.84 -7.00
C LYS A 130 4.68 3.98 -7.56
N SER A 131 5.00 2.75 -7.95
CA SER A 131 3.99 1.76 -8.35
C SER A 131 2.93 1.57 -7.24
N PRO A 132 1.63 1.49 -7.58
CA PRO A 132 0.56 1.23 -6.61
C PRO A 132 0.69 -0.15 -5.92
N MET A 133 1.45 -1.07 -6.51
CA MET A 133 1.75 -2.38 -5.91
C MET A 133 2.68 -2.28 -4.71
N VAL A 134 3.45 -1.18 -4.60
CA VAL A 134 4.43 -0.94 -3.55
C VAL A 134 3.76 -0.32 -2.33
N LYS A 135 3.88 -0.97 -1.17
CA LYS A 135 3.25 -0.52 0.09
C LYS A 135 4.11 0.41 0.92
N TYR A 136 5.41 0.15 0.97
CA TYR A 136 6.35 0.91 1.78
C TYR A 136 7.60 1.21 0.97
N VAL A 137 8.17 2.41 1.16
CA VAL A 137 9.41 2.83 0.50
C VAL A 137 10.32 3.54 1.50
N ARG A 138 11.59 3.20 1.47
CA ARG A 138 12.67 3.93 2.15
C ARG A 138 13.80 4.16 1.16
N MET A 139 14.31 5.38 1.12
CA MET A 139 15.41 5.78 0.25
C MET A 139 16.68 6.00 1.05
N SER A 140 17.84 5.76 0.43
CA SER A 140 19.17 6.03 0.97
C SER A 140 20.17 6.20 -0.19
N PRO A 141 21.06 7.23 -0.14
CA PRO A 141 21.13 8.28 0.87
C PRO A 141 20.01 9.31 0.73
N MET A 142 19.76 10.07 1.78
CA MET A 142 18.84 11.22 1.78
C MET A 142 19.54 12.55 1.46
N LYS A 143 20.83 12.51 1.22
CA LYS A 143 21.66 13.63 0.81
C LYS A 143 22.57 13.18 -0.32
N ILE A 144 22.62 13.95 -1.38
CA ILE A 144 23.39 13.65 -2.59
C ILE A 144 24.33 14.82 -2.83
N ASP A 145 25.61 14.57 -2.71
CA ASP A 145 26.62 15.58 -2.98
C ASP A 145 26.68 15.89 -4.48
N TYR A 146 27.04 17.12 -4.83
CA TYR A 146 27.13 17.53 -6.22
C TYR A 146 28.25 18.52 -6.48
N ILE A 147 28.71 18.54 -7.73
CA ILE A 147 29.65 19.53 -8.27
C ILE A 147 29.00 20.16 -9.50
N ILE A 148 29.06 21.49 -9.59
CA ILE A 148 28.60 22.23 -10.77
C ILE A 148 29.80 22.71 -11.56
N ASN A 149 29.79 22.38 -12.83
CA ASN A 149 30.70 22.93 -13.83
C ASN A 149 29.94 23.98 -14.65
N LYS A 150 30.59 25.17 -14.78
CA LYS A 150 30.08 26.25 -15.63
C LYS A 150 30.51 26.04 -17.07
#